data_321b89eb4ee7804eec0b4f301bcc7d92
#
_entry.id   321b89eb4ee7804eec0b4f301bcc7d92
#
_cell.length_a   1.000
_cell.length_b   1.000
_cell.length_c   1.000
_cell.angle_alpha   90.00
_cell.angle_beta   90.00
_cell.angle_gamma   90.00
#
_symmetry.space_group_name_H-M   'P 1'
#
loop_
_entity.id
_entity.type
_entity.pdbx_description
1 polymer ?
#
loop_
_entity_poly.entity_id
_entity_poly.type
_entity_poly.pdbx_seq_one_letter_code
_entity_poly.pdbx_strand_id
1 'polypeptide(L)'
;MKKFLLTMFMAITTIVAMAQTNIYTDMLNVIMEGEPAGSQTATIYVEENTDGTYKLSLNNFVLGSGEEALAVGNIVVDNIETTEVDGVKTFQTSQDILITKGDASQDFWMGPFLEEVSISLTGKMDNEKLTCTIAIDALDVNVVFGNTIKYTDMLLVIMEGEPMGSQTATIYVEENTNGTYKLSLNNFVLGSGDEALAVGNIVVDNIKTTEVDGVKTFQISQDILITEGDASQDFWMGPFLEEVSINLTGKMDDKNLFCTIAIDALDVNVVFGDENAVTSIENIAVENGENVIYDITGRKVKEITNAGIYIVNGKKVFVK
;
A
#
# COMPACT_ATOMS: atom_id res chain seq x y z
N MET A 1 -43.83 -28.59 -57.75
CA MET A 1 -42.43 -28.54 -57.26
C MET A 1 -42.21 -27.18 -56.68
N LYS A 2 -42.37 -27.03 -55.37
CA LYS A 2 -42.17 -25.76 -54.64
C LYS A 2 -40.74 -25.72 -54.14
N LYS A 3 -39.95 -24.75 -54.61
CA LYS A 3 -38.62 -24.49 -54.15
C LYS A 3 -38.72 -23.74 -52.82
N PHE A 4 -38.33 -24.37 -51.72
CA PHE A 4 -38.13 -23.74 -50.41
C PHE A 4 -36.79 -22.97 -50.46
N LEU A 5 -36.84 -21.64 -50.43
CA LEU A 5 -35.69 -20.79 -50.24
C LEU A 5 -35.49 -20.60 -48.71
N LEU A 6 -34.52 -21.32 -48.15
CA LEU A 6 -34.14 -21.18 -46.77
C LEU A 6 -33.19 -19.97 -46.65
N THR A 7 -33.71 -18.81 -46.30
CA THR A 7 -32.89 -17.65 -45.99
C THR A 7 -32.35 -17.81 -44.58
N MET A 8 -31.09 -18.17 -44.49
CA MET A 8 -30.33 -18.22 -43.21
C MET A 8 -30.03 -16.79 -42.79
N PHE A 9 -30.79 -16.26 -41.83
CA PHE A 9 -30.49 -14.99 -41.20
C PHE A 9 -29.29 -15.21 -40.25
N MET A 10 -28.10 -14.84 -40.69
CA MET A 10 -26.92 -14.75 -39.88
C MET A 10 -27.04 -13.48 -39.04
N ALA A 11 -27.54 -13.62 -37.81
CA ALA A 11 -27.48 -12.53 -36.83
C ALA A 11 -26.02 -12.35 -36.43
N ILE A 12 -25.37 -11.38 -37.01
CA ILE A 12 -24.07 -10.89 -36.54
C ILE A 12 -24.38 -10.12 -35.25
N THR A 13 -24.24 -10.77 -34.13
CA THR A 13 -24.17 -10.07 -32.85
C THR A 13 -22.80 -9.37 -32.80
N THR A 14 -22.79 -8.10 -33.16
CA THR A 14 -21.67 -7.23 -32.82
C THR A 14 -21.62 -7.16 -31.31
N ILE A 15 -20.72 -7.89 -30.70
CA ILE A 15 -20.32 -7.66 -29.30
C ILE A 15 -19.62 -6.32 -29.36
N VAL A 16 -20.31 -5.25 -28.96
CA VAL A 16 -19.67 -4.00 -28.61
C VAL A 16 -18.86 -4.30 -27.36
N ALA A 17 -17.57 -4.50 -27.51
CA ALA A 17 -16.66 -4.53 -26.39
C ALA A 17 -16.77 -3.13 -25.73
N MET A 18 -17.50 -3.04 -24.63
CA MET A 18 -17.44 -1.86 -23.80
C MET A 18 -16.03 -1.85 -23.20
N ALA A 19 -15.31 -0.77 -23.41
CA ALA A 19 -14.02 -0.56 -22.75
C ALA A 19 -14.20 -0.81 -21.25
N GLN A 20 -13.50 -1.81 -20.73
CA GLN A 20 -13.52 -2.11 -19.30
C GLN A 20 -12.64 -1.06 -18.62
N THR A 21 -13.22 -0.29 -17.71
CA THR A 21 -12.47 0.65 -16.88
C THR A 21 -12.15 -0.03 -15.55
N ASN A 22 -10.88 -0.22 -15.27
CA ASN A 22 -10.39 -0.61 -13.96
C ASN A 22 -10.11 0.65 -13.15
N ILE A 23 -10.50 0.63 -11.88
CA ILE A 23 -10.38 1.77 -10.96
C ILE A 23 -9.50 1.34 -9.79
N TYR A 24 -8.37 2.02 -9.63
CA TYR A 24 -7.43 1.77 -8.55
C TYR A 24 -7.37 2.98 -7.63
N THR A 25 -7.60 2.77 -6.34
CA THR A 25 -7.49 3.83 -5.32
C THR A 25 -6.46 3.43 -4.29
N ASP A 26 -5.40 4.22 -4.18
CA ASP A 26 -4.28 3.95 -3.27
C ASP A 26 -3.55 5.26 -2.90
N MET A 27 -2.50 5.13 -2.10
CA MET A 27 -1.61 6.24 -1.80
C MET A 27 -0.81 6.64 -3.06
N LEU A 28 -0.72 7.94 -3.24
CA LEU A 28 0.09 8.59 -4.24
C LEU A 28 1.11 9.46 -3.51
N ASN A 29 2.38 9.13 -3.69
CA ASN A 29 3.50 9.82 -3.09
C ASN A 29 4.14 10.72 -4.12
N VAL A 30 4.41 11.96 -3.74
CA VAL A 30 5.06 12.96 -4.59
C VAL A 30 6.48 13.15 -4.10
N ILE A 31 7.43 13.06 -5.03
CA ILE A 31 8.86 13.31 -4.82
C ILE A 31 9.23 14.47 -5.75
N MET A 32 9.80 15.53 -5.21
CA MET A 32 10.23 16.71 -5.95
C MET A 32 11.70 17.00 -5.65
N GLU A 33 12.50 17.19 -6.68
CA GLU A 33 13.96 17.38 -6.54
C GLU A 33 14.65 16.23 -5.74
N GLY A 34 14.07 15.03 -5.79
CA GLY A 34 14.57 13.86 -5.06
C GLY A 34 14.09 13.74 -3.60
N GLU A 35 13.37 14.73 -3.08
CA GLU A 35 12.87 14.78 -1.71
C GLU A 35 11.34 14.55 -1.64
N PRO A 36 10.82 13.91 -0.58
CA PRO A 36 9.38 13.74 -0.39
C PRO A 36 8.66 15.09 -0.30
N ALA A 37 7.72 15.34 -1.20
CA ALA A 37 6.94 16.57 -1.27
C ALA A 37 5.47 16.41 -0.82
N GLY A 38 5.07 15.21 -0.40
CA GLY A 38 3.75 14.94 0.14
C GLY A 38 3.18 13.60 -0.29
N SER A 39 2.10 13.19 0.37
CA SER A 39 1.37 11.97 0.06
C SER A 39 -0.13 12.23 0.14
N GLN A 40 -0.91 11.64 -0.75
CA GLN A 40 -2.36 11.78 -0.81
C GLN A 40 -3.01 10.49 -1.27
N THR A 41 -4.26 10.27 -0.92
CA THR A 41 -5.06 9.22 -1.56
C THR A 41 -5.48 9.69 -2.94
N ALA A 42 -5.23 8.90 -3.97
CA ALA A 42 -5.60 9.20 -5.35
C ALA A 42 -6.33 8.02 -5.98
N THR A 43 -7.05 8.30 -7.06
CA THR A 43 -7.71 7.29 -7.89
C THR A 43 -7.18 7.40 -9.31
N ILE A 44 -6.66 6.28 -9.82
CA ILE A 44 -6.23 6.13 -11.20
C ILE A 44 -7.25 5.26 -11.93
N TYR A 45 -7.69 5.74 -13.09
CA TYR A 45 -8.58 5.02 -14.00
C TYR A 45 -7.74 4.44 -15.14
N VAL A 46 -7.91 3.15 -15.41
CA VAL A 46 -7.24 2.46 -16.53
C VAL A 46 -8.30 1.87 -17.44
N GLU A 47 -8.33 2.32 -18.69
CA GLU A 47 -9.26 1.89 -19.73
C GLU A 47 -8.51 1.12 -20.80
N GLU A 48 -9.04 -0.03 -21.22
CA GLU A 48 -8.50 -0.78 -22.35
C GLU A 48 -9.06 -0.22 -23.66
N ASN A 49 -8.18 0.17 -24.58
CA ASN A 49 -8.52 0.65 -25.90
C ASN A 49 -8.92 -0.51 -26.82
N THR A 50 -9.62 -0.21 -27.89
CA THR A 50 -10.09 -1.24 -28.85
C THR A 50 -8.97 -1.94 -29.60
N ASP A 51 -7.76 -1.41 -29.60
CA ASP A 51 -6.55 -1.97 -30.20
C ASP A 51 -5.71 -2.80 -29.22
N GLY A 52 -6.14 -2.91 -27.95
CA GLY A 52 -5.45 -3.65 -26.89
C GLY A 52 -4.39 -2.84 -26.15
N THR A 53 -4.24 -1.55 -26.45
CA THR A 53 -3.46 -0.63 -25.61
C THR A 53 -4.29 -0.14 -24.43
N TYR A 54 -3.67 0.60 -23.51
CA TYR A 54 -4.33 1.14 -22.32
C TYR A 54 -4.24 2.66 -22.25
N LYS A 55 -5.24 3.26 -21.63
CA LYS A 55 -5.27 4.66 -21.25
C LYS A 55 -5.30 4.78 -19.73
N LEU A 56 -4.35 5.50 -19.15
CA LEU A 56 -4.27 5.79 -17.71
C LEU A 56 -4.64 7.26 -17.48
N SER A 57 -5.53 7.50 -16.51
CA SER A 57 -5.97 8.84 -16.14
C SER A 57 -5.83 9.07 -14.64
N LEU A 58 -5.04 10.05 -14.24
CA LEU A 58 -4.96 10.60 -12.90
C LEU A 58 -5.62 11.98 -12.90
N ASN A 59 -6.79 12.08 -12.29
CA ASN A 59 -7.59 13.29 -12.31
C ASN A 59 -7.35 14.14 -11.06
N ASN A 60 -7.43 15.47 -11.23
CA ASN A 60 -7.34 16.45 -10.16
C ASN A 60 -6.05 16.34 -9.34
N PHE A 61 -4.94 16.07 -10.02
CA PHE A 61 -3.65 15.92 -9.36
C PHE A 61 -3.21 17.25 -8.73
N VAL A 62 -2.73 17.15 -7.49
CA VAL A 62 -2.24 18.26 -6.68
C VAL A 62 -0.83 17.91 -6.17
N LEU A 63 0.11 18.84 -6.28
CA LEU A 63 1.44 18.75 -5.70
C LEU A 63 1.43 19.28 -4.27
N GLY A 64 2.02 18.53 -3.35
CA GLY A 64 2.09 18.92 -1.94
C GLY A 64 0.78 18.73 -1.19
N SER A 65 0.67 19.34 -0.02
CA SER A 65 -0.49 19.26 0.85
C SER A 65 -0.72 20.59 1.61
N GLY A 66 -1.93 20.79 2.15
CA GLY A 66 -2.28 21.98 2.91
C GLY A 66 -2.42 23.26 2.05
N GLU A 67 -2.13 24.43 2.64
CA GLU A 67 -2.32 25.74 2.00
C GLU A 67 -1.31 26.02 0.87
N GLU A 68 -0.17 25.33 0.87
CA GLU A 68 0.88 25.45 -0.15
C GLU A 68 0.70 24.44 -1.31
N ALA A 69 -0.37 23.67 -1.29
CA ALA A 69 -0.65 22.69 -2.31
C ALA A 69 -0.88 23.35 -3.69
N LEU A 70 -0.20 22.85 -4.70
CA LEU A 70 -0.28 23.38 -6.06
C LEU A 70 -1.17 22.49 -6.94
N ALA A 71 -2.29 23.00 -7.36
CA ALA A 71 -3.23 22.29 -8.22
C ALA A 71 -2.68 22.18 -9.64
N VAL A 72 -2.35 20.97 -10.07
CA VAL A 72 -1.74 20.67 -11.37
C VAL A 72 -2.81 20.42 -12.43
N GLY A 73 -3.68 19.45 -12.24
CA GLY A 73 -4.78 19.14 -13.18
C GLY A 73 -4.89 17.65 -13.49
N ASN A 74 -5.38 17.34 -14.69
CA ASN A 74 -5.57 15.96 -15.14
C ASN A 74 -4.38 15.51 -16.00
N ILE A 75 -3.77 14.41 -15.61
CA ILE A 75 -2.70 13.74 -16.33
C ILE A 75 -3.32 12.52 -17.03
N VAL A 76 -3.24 12.49 -18.36
CA VAL A 76 -3.76 11.38 -19.16
C VAL A 76 -2.64 10.86 -20.06
N VAL A 77 -2.35 9.57 -19.93
CA VAL A 77 -1.38 8.84 -20.75
C VAL A 77 -2.14 7.80 -21.55
N ASP A 78 -2.08 7.89 -22.87
CA ASP A 78 -2.82 7.01 -23.77
C ASP A 78 -1.88 6.09 -24.56
N ASN A 79 -2.45 5.11 -25.27
CA ASN A 79 -1.71 4.17 -26.10
C ASN A 79 -0.57 3.44 -25.37
N ILE A 80 -0.81 3.04 -24.12
CA ILE A 80 0.15 2.31 -23.31
C ILE A 80 0.16 0.84 -23.75
N GLU A 81 1.29 0.38 -24.28
CA GLU A 81 1.52 -1.03 -24.59
C GLU A 81 1.89 -1.79 -23.30
N THR A 82 1.40 -3.02 -23.17
CA THR A 82 1.68 -3.88 -22.01
C THR A 82 2.28 -5.21 -22.44
N THR A 83 3.08 -5.80 -21.54
CA THR A 83 3.51 -7.19 -21.62
C THR A 83 2.92 -7.93 -20.44
N GLU A 84 2.23 -9.06 -20.69
CA GLU A 84 1.58 -9.85 -19.65
C GLU A 84 2.34 -11.12 -19.36
N VAL A 85 2.58 -11.39 -18.06
CA VAL A 85 3.16 -12.64 -17.56
C VAL A 85 2.39 -13.02 -16.30
N ASP A 86 1.86 -14.23 -16.26
CA ASP A 86 1.11 -14.78 -15.10
C ASP A 86 -0.04 -13.87 -14.61
N GLY A 87 -0.72 -13.18 -15.54
CA GLY A 87 -1.84 -12.28 -15.24
C GLY A 87 -1.42 -10.88 -14.78
N VAL A 88 -0.12 -10.61 -14.66
CA VAL A 88 0.42 -9.28 -14.35
C VAL A 88 0.86 -8.60 -15.65
N LYS A 89 0.28 -7.43 -15.92
CA LYS A 89 0.65 -6.57 -17.06
C LYS A 89 1.70 -5.57 -16.61
N THR A 90 2.83 -5.52 -17.31
CA THR A 90 3.90 -4.54 -17.11
C THR A 90 3.91 -3.56 -18.27
N PHE A 91 4.24 -2.30 -18.00
CA PHE A 91 4.28 -1.25 -19.01
C PHE A 91 5.40 -0.24 -18.74
N GLN A 92 5.91 0.32 -19.82
CA GLN A 92 6.82 1.46 -19.82
C GLN A 92 6.59 2.27 -21.08
N THR A 93 6.33 3.58 -20.93
CA THR A 93 6.15 4.49 -22.04
C THR A 93 6.68 5.87 -21.69
N SER A 94 7.05 6.64 -22.71
CA SER A 94 7.39 8.06 -22.56
C SER A 94 6.69 8.80 -23.70
N GLN A 95 6.01 9.88 -23.35
CA GLN A 95 5.28 10.69 -24.33
C GLN A 95 5.11 12.14 -23.85
N ASP A 96 4.93 13.04 -24.79
CA ASP A 96 4.57 14.41 -24.50
C ASP A 96 3.05 14.50 -24.37
N ILE A 97 2.59 15.12 -23.27
CA ILE A 97 1.18 15.27 -22.95
C ILE A 97 0.82 16.73 -22.65
N LEU A 98 -0.44 17.06 -22.83
CA LEU A 98 -1.04 18.28 -22.30
C LEU A 98 -1.75 17.96 -20.99
N ILE A 99 -1.35 18.64 -19.92
CA ILE A 99 -2.05 18.55 -18.64
C ILE A 99 -3.28 19.47 -18.72
N THR A 100 -4.45 18.87 -18.58
CA THR A 100 -5.71 19.60 -18.71
C THR A 100 -6.21 20.10 -17.36
N LYS A 101 -7.13 21.07 -17.40
CA LYS A 101 -7.79 21.58 -16.20
C LYS A 101 -8.52 20.45 -15.45
N GLY A 102 -8.42 20.43 -14.13
CA GLY A 102 -9.22 19.61 -13.25
C GLY A 102 -10.66 20.12 -13.09
N ASP A 103 -11.35 19.61 -12.09
CA ASP A 103 -12.73 19.97 -11.80
C ASP A 103 -12.85 21.33 -11.07
N ALA A 104 -14.04 21.64 -10.57
CA ALA A 104 -14.33 22.90 -9.88
C ALA A 104 -13.88 22.95 -8.42
N SER A 105 -13.11 21.95 -7.94
CA SER A 105 -12.59 21.92 -6.56
C SER A 105 -11.49 22.95 -6.31
N GLN A 106 -10.87 23.44 -7.40
CA GLN A 106 -9.85 24.47 -7.36
C GLN A 106 -10.20 25.61 -8.32
N ASP A 107 -9.96 26.84 -7.89
CA ASP A 107 -10.16 28.05 -8.71
C ASP A 107 -9.12 28.15 -9.83
N PHE A 108 -7.91 27.69 -9.56
CA PHE A 108 -6.77 27.75 -10.47
C PHE A 108 -6.12 26.36 -10.64
N TRP A 109 -5.78 26.03 -11.87
CA TRP A 109 -5.05 24.83 -12.26
C TRP A 109 -3.82 25.23 -13.08
N MET A 110 -2.63 24.78 -12.67
CA MET A 110 -1.37 25.14 -13.31
C MET A 110 -1.20 24.45 -14.66
N GLY A 111 -1.64 23.20 -14.79
CA GLY A 111 -1.40 22.35 -15.95
C GLY A 111 -1.72 23.01 -17.30
N PRO A 112 -2.88 23.69 -17.49
CA PRO A 112 -3.21 24.36 -18.73
C PRO A 112 -2.27 25.50 -19.16
N PHE A 113 -1.40 25.96 -18.26
CA PHE A 113 -0.38 26.99 -18.54
C PHE A 113 0.99 26.38 -18.86
N LEU A 114 1.14 25.08 -18.65
CA LEU A 114 2.29 24.33 -19.14
C LEU A 114 2.02 24.02 -20.60
N GLU A 115 3.02 24.14 -21.42
CA GLU A 115 2.99 23.59 -22.79
C GLU A 115 2.96 22.06 -22.71
N GLU A 116 3.23 21.37 -23.83
CA GLU A 116 3.43 19.92 -23.77
C GLU A 116 4.57 19.59 -22.81
N VAL A 117 4.30 18.69 -21.87
CA VAL A 117 5.28 18.20 -20.92
C VAL A 117 5.62 16.74 -21.22
N SER A 118 6.91 16.45 -21.26
CA SER A 118 7.39 15.08 -21.38
C SER A 118 7.16 14.35 -20.08
N ILE A 119 6.50 13.20 -20.15
CA ILE A 119 6.35 12.28 -19.03
C ILE A 119 6.94 10.93 -19.37
N SER A 120 7.45 10.26 -18.33
CA SER A 120 7.81 8.85 -18.38
C SER A 120 6.95 8.09 -17.39
N LEU A 121 6.25 7.05 -17.87
CA LEU A 121 5.38 6.20 -17.08
C LEU A 121 5.92 4.78 -17.07
N THR A 122 6.13 4.22 -15.89
CA THR A 122 6.48 2.81 -15.69
C THR A 122 5.57 2.19 -14.65
N GLY A 123 5.26 0.89 -14.79
CA GLY A 123 4.43 0.24 -13.78
C GLY A 123 4.04 -1.18 -14.11
N LYS A 124 3.23 -1.71 -13.21
CA LYS A 124 2.61 -3.03 -13.32
C LYS A 124 1.19 -2.98 -12.78
N MET A 125 0.30 -3.77 -13.35
CA MET A 125 -1.08 -3.90 -12.91
C MET A 125 -1.60 -5.31 -13.08
N ASP A 126 -2.54 -5.67 -12.23
CA ASP A 126 -3.42 -6.82 -12.35
C ASP A 126 -4.87 -6.38 -12.08
N ASN A 127 -5.78 -7.32 -11.81
CA ASN A 127 -7.19 -6.98 -11.55
C ASN A 127 -7.43 -6.29 -10.22
N GLU A 128 -6.50 -6.36 -9.28
CA GLU A 128 -6.65 -5.89 -7.90
C GLU A 128 -5.74 -4.70 -7.59
N LYS A 129 -4.57 -4.65 -8.22
CA LYS A 129 -3.52 -3.68 -7.87
C LYS A 129 -2.89 -3.03 -9.10
N LEU A 130 -2.64 -1.73 -8.97
CA LEU A 130 -1.81 -0.94 -9.88
C LEU A 130 -0.65 -0.35 -9.07
N THR A 131 0.56 -0.52 -9.57
CA THR A 131 1.73 0.18 -9.06
C THR A 131 2.37 0.91 -10.21
N CYS A 132 2.55 2.21 -10.14
CA CYS A 132 3.22 2.95 -11.20
C CYS A 132 3.98 4.16 -10.69
N THR A 133 4.96 4.58 -11.50
CA THR A 133 5.68 5.85 -11.34
C THR A 133 5.46 6.69 -12.58
N ILE A 134 5.07 7.95 -12.38
CA ILE A 134 4.93 8.97 -13.40
C ILE A 134 6.01 10.01 -13.14
N ALA A 135 7.02 10.09 -13.97
CA ALA A 135 8.01 11.16 -13.93
C ALA A 135 7.57 12.31 -14.86
N ILE A 136 7.60 13.53 -14.35
CA ILE A 136 7.26 14.77 -15.06
C ILE A 136 8.53 15.62 -15.10
N ASP A 137 9.33 15.45 -16.14
CA ASP A 137 10.67 16.02 -16.23
C ASP A 137 10.67 17.55 -16.14
N ALA A 138 9.67 18.22 -16.74
CA ALA A 138 9.56 19.68 -16.72
C ALA A 138 9.35 20.28 -15.32
N LEU A 139 8.90 19.47 -14.35
CA LEU A 139 8.63 19.88 -12.98
C LEU A 139 9.61 19.30 -11.98
N ASP A 140 10.55 18.43 -12.43
CA ASP A 140 11.41 17.60 -11.57
C ASP A 140 10.61 16.82 -10.50
N VAL A 141 9.47 16.26 -10.94
CA VAL A 141 8.52 15.56 -10.06
C VAL A 141 8.41 14.10 -10.46
N ASN A 142 8.49 13.23 -9.47
CA ASN A 142 8.12 11.83 -9.56
C ASN A 142 6.88 11.57 -8.71
N VAL A 143 5.86 10.99 -9.33
CA VAL A 143 4.63 10.58 -8.68
C VAL A 143 4.60 9.06 -8.60
N VAL A 144 4.60 8.50 -7.41
CA VAL A 144 4.60 7.04 -7.18
C VAL A 144 3.25 6.63 -6.61
N PHE A 145 2.57 5.71 -7.28
CA PHE A 145 1.23 5.24 -6.91
C PHE A 145 1.24 3.75 -6.58
N GLY A 146 0.52 3.37 -5.51
CA GLY A 146 0.23 1.98 -5.18
C GLY A 146 1.41 1.18 -4.61
N ASN A 147 2.52 1.83 -4.24
CA ASN A 147 3.67 1.20 -3.61
C ASN A 147 3.55 1.09 -2.08
N THR A 148 2.45 1.57 -1.51
CA THR A 148 2.20 1.59 -0.07
C THR A 148 1.34 0.41 0.34
N ILE A 149 1.79 -0.36 1.32
CA ILE A 149 1.01 -1.39 2.01
C ILE A 149 0.53 -0.80 3.33
N LYS A 150 -0.75 -1.00 3.64
CA LYS A 150 -1.37 -0.56 4.90
C LYS A 150 -1.60 -1.75 5.80
N TYR A 151 -1.01 -1.71 6.97
CA TYR A 151 -1.25 -2.69 8.02
C TYR A 151 -2.02 -2.03 9.15
N THR A 152 -3.21 -2.55 9.48
CA THR A 152 -4.03 -2.05 10.57
C THR A 152 -4.20 -3.15 11.60
N ASP A 153 -3.69 -2.91 12.81
CA ASP A 153 -3.72 -3.90 13.91
C ASP A 153 -3.66 -3.19 15.26
N MET A 154 -3.62 -3.98 16.33
CA MET A 154 -3.43 -3.48 17.68
C MET A 154 -1.98 -3.00 17.87
N LEU A 155 -1.88 -1.82 18.47
CA LEU A 155 -0.64 -1.22 18.90
C LEU A 155 -0.66 -1.13 20.42
N LEU A 156 0.29 -1.79 21.08
CA LEU A 156 0.50 -1.78 22.52
C LEU A 156 1.65 -0.84 22.86
N VAL A 157 1.42 0.05 23.78
CA VAL A 157 2.46 0.94 24.32
C VAL A 157 2.91 0.45 25.67
N ILE A 158 4.21 0.32 25.86
CA ILE A 158 4.89 -0.08 27.11
C ILE A 158 5.85 1.04 27.49
N MET A 159 5.73 1.58 28.68
CA MET A 159 6.63 2.61 29.22
C MET A 159 7.17 2.16 30.57
N GLU A 160 8.48 2.32 30.79
CA GLU A 160 9.16 1.83 32.00
C GLU A 160 8.89 0.34 32.31
N GLY A 161 8.63 -0.46 31.25
CA GLY A 161 8.32 -1.89 31.36
C GLY A 161 6.85 -2.22 31.69
N GLU A 162 5.99 -1.22 31.90
CA GLU A 162 4.57 -1.41 32.23
C GLU A 162 3.67 -1.04 31.04
N PRO A 163 2.59 -1.81 30.75
CA PRO A 163 1.65 -1.48 29.70
C PRO A 163 0.88 -0.18 30.02
N MET A 164 0.99 0.82 29.15
CA MET A 164 0.28 2.10 29.26
C MET A 164 -1.05 2.12 28.54
N GLY A 165 -1.28 1.17 27.64
CA GLY A 165 -2.52 1.08 26.87
C GLY A 165 -2.35 0.41 25.53
N SER A 166 -3.46 0.13 24.87
CA SER A 166 -3.50 -0.38 23.51
C SER A 166 -4.51 0.37 22.68
N GLN A 167 -4.22 0.53 21.39
CA GLN A 167 -5.07 1.20 20.43
C GLN A 167 -4.99 0.51 19.08
N THR A 168 -6.00 0.66 18.24
CA THR A 168 -5.90 0.29 16.84
C THR A 168 -5.08 1.36 16.14
N ALA A 169 -4.06 0.97 15.40
CA ALA A 169 -3.23 1.87 14.63
C ALA A 169 -3.05 1.35 13.20
N THR A 170 -2.66 2.24 12.29
CA THR A 170 -2.28 1.89 10.92
C THR A 170 -0.83 2.26 10.70
N ILE A 171 -0.03 1.29 10.29
CA ILE A 171 1.33 1.50 9.81
C ILE A 171 1.31 1.40 8.28
N TYR A 172 1.93 2.38 7.65
CA TYR A 172 2.14 2.43 6.20
C TYR A 172 3.57 1.99 5.90
N VAL A 173 3.72 1.06 4.98
CA VAL A 173 5.03 0.59 4.52
C VAL A 173 5.13 0.83 3.02
N GLU A 174 6.14 1.59 2.61
CA GLU A 174 6.43 1.92 1.21
C GLU A 174 7.72 1.26 0.77
N GLU A 175 7.73 0.69 -0.42
CA GLU A 175 8.96 0.22 -1.05
C GLU A 175 9.62 1.37 -1.81
N ASN A 176 10.85 1.69 -1.44
CA ASN A 176 11.67 2.69 -2.11
C ASN A 176 12.21 2.16 -3.45
N THR A 177 12.56 3.05 -4.36
CA THR A 177 13.12 2.69 -5.67
C THR A 177 14.46 1.95 -5.61
N ASN A 178 15.17 2.03 -4.49
CA ASN A 178 16.44 1.33 -4.22
C ASN A 178 16.24 -0.05 -3.56
N GLY A 179 14.97 -0.51 -3.37
CA GLY A 179 14.63 -1.78 -2.74
C GLY A 179 14.70 -1.79 -1.22
N THR A 180 14.86 -0.62 -0.57
CA THR A 180 14.63 -0.47 0.87
C THR A 180 13.18 -0.12 1.14
N TYR A 181 12.78 -0.08 2.42
CA TYR A 181 11.43 0.25 2.82
C TYR A 181 11.40 1.47 3.73
N LYS A 182 10.31 2.23 3.65
CA LYS A 182 9.95 3.30 4.59
C LYS A 182 8.72 2.86 5.38
N LEU A 183 8.79 2.98 6.71
CA LEU A 183 7.70 2.68 7.62
C LEU A 183 7.22 3.99 8.26
N SER A 184 5.90 4.22 8.25
CA SER A 184 5.30 5.43 8.82
C SER A 184 4.17 5.06 9.78
N LEU A 185 4.27 5.51 11.01
CA LEU A 185 3.22 5.49 12.02
C LEU A 185 2.79 6.94 12.27
N ASN A 186 1.62 7.31 11.73
CA ASN A 186 1.13 8.67 11.78
C ASN A 186 0.24 8.89 13.00
N ASN A 187 0.25 10.12 13.53
CA ASN A 187 -0.59 10.57 14.63
C ASN A 187 -0.46 9.69 15.88
N PHE A 188 0.77 9.28 16.19
CA PHE A 188 1.02 8.42 17.34
C PHE A 188 0.72 9.14 18.65
N VAL A 189 -0.01 8.45 19.52
CA VAL A 189 -0.41 8.94 20.85
C VAL A 189 0.01 7.93 21.90
N LEU A 190 0.63 8.39 22.98
CA LEU A 190 0.96 7.60 24.16
C LEU A 190 -0.22 7.59 25.13
N GLY A 191 -0.60 6.40 25.56
CA GLY A 191 -1.71 6.23 26.53
C GLY A 191 -3.09 6.35 25.86
N SER A 192 -4.10 6.59 26.68
CA SER A 192 -5.49 6.72 26.24
C SER A 192 -6.30 7.64 27.15
N GLY A 193 -7.40 8.22 26.65
CA GLY A 193 -8.28 9.13 27.39
C GLY A 193 -7.65 10.52 27.63
N ASP A 194 -8.04 11.18 28.72
CA ASP A 194 -7.66 12.58 29.01
C ASP A 194 -6.17 12.76 29.36
N GLU A 195 -5.46 11.66 29.69
CA GLU A 195 -4.02 11.67 29.98
C GLU A 195 -3.17 11.26 28.76
N ALA A 196 -3.80 11.07 27.62
CA ALA A 196 -3.10 10.70 26.39
C ALA A 196 -2.16 11.83 25.94
N LEU A 197 -0.93 11.48 25.59
CA LEU A 197 0.10 12.40 25.14
C LEU A 197 0.29 12.27 23.64
N ALA A 198 -0.07 13.29 22.89
CA ALA A 198 0.09 13.34 21.45
C ALA A 198 1.58 13.50 21.08
N VAL A 199 2.14 12.49 20.43
CA VAL A 199 3.57 12.42 20.07
C VAL A 199 3.80 12.98 18.68
N GLY A 200 3.11 12.46 17.66
CA GLY A 200 3.23 12.90 16.27
C GLY A 200 3.50 11.75 15.28
N ASN A 201 4.18 12.09 14.19
CA ASN A 201 4.49 11.13 13.13
C ASN A 201 5.89 10.54 13.31
N ILE A 202 5.97 9.22 13.38
CA ILE A 202 7.22 8.45 13.43
C ILE A 202 7.47 7.86 12.05
N VAL A 203 8.56 8.28 11.41
CA VAL A 203 8.96 7.79 10.09
C VAL A 203 10.35 7.20 10.17
N VAL A 204 10.48 5.95 9.73
CA VAL A 204 11.76 5.23 9.65
C VAL A 204 11.99 4.87 8.19
N ASP A 205 13.07 5.34 7.61
CA ASP A 205 13.38 5.14 6.21
C ASP A 205 14.62 4.25 6.00
N ASN A 206 14.87 3.90 4.74
CA ASN A 206 16.02 3.08 4.33
C ASN A 206 16.11 1.71 5.05
N ILE A 207 14.99 1.13 5.41
CA ILE A 207 14.89 -0.17 6.07
C ILE A 207 15.27 -1.26 5.07
N LYS A 208 16.37 -1.98 5.33
CA LYS A 208 16.77 -3.16 4.56
C LYS A 208 16.08 -4.38 5.09
N THR A 209 15.60 -5.24 4.20
CA THR A 209 14.93 -6.49 4.54
C THR A 209 15.74 -7.70 4.07
N THR A 210 15.54 -8.82 4.76
CA THR A 210 15.92 -10.16 4.29
C THR A 210 14.65 -10.95 4.10
N GLU A 211 14.46 -11.53 2.92
CA GLU A 211 13.26 -12.28 2.60
C GLU A 211 13.55 -13.79 2.57
N VAL A 212 12.70 -14.55 3.26
CA VAL A 212 12.69 -16.02 3.27
C VAL A 212 11.23 -16.47 3.19
N ASP A 213 10.92 -17.27 2.19
CA ASP A 213 9.58 -17.85 1.99
C ASP A 213 8.44 -16.79 2.02
N GLY A 214 8.66 -15.63 1.38
CA GLY A 214 7.68 -14.54 1.32
C GLY A 214 7.59 -13.67 2.57
N VAL A 215 8.33 -14.00 3.64
CA VAL A 215 8.42 -13.15 4.83
C VAL A 215 9.67 -12.30 4.79
N LYS A 216 9.49 -10.99 4.88
CA LYS A 216 10.55 -10.00 4.97
C LYS A 216 10.82 -9.70 6.46
N THR A 217 12.06 -9.87 6.88
CA THR A 217 12.52 -9.51 8.24
C THR A 217 13.43 -8.29 8.18
N PHE A 218 13.36 -7.44 9.20
CA PHE A 218 14.14 -6.21 9.26
C PHE A 218 14.56 -5.84 10.68
N GLN A 219 15.68 -5.15 10.77
CA GLN A 219 16.17 -4.50 11.99
C GLN A 219 16.99 -3.28 11.59
N ILE A 220 16.69 -2.14 12.22
CA ILE A 220 17.42 -0.89 12.02
C ILE A 220 17.43 -0.07 13.30
N SER A 221 18.55 0.63 13.54
CA SER A 221 18.66 1.70 14.55
C SER A 221 18.94 2.99 13.81
N GLN A 222 18.16 4.02 14.11
CA GLN A 222 18.22 5.30 13.40
C GLN A 222 17.82 6.44 14.31
N ASP A 223 18.49 7.59 14.17
CA ASP A 223 18.04 8.85 14.75
C ASP A 223 17.01 9.47 13.80
N ILE A 224 15.85 9.86 14.35
CA ILE A 224 14.75 10.45 13.59
C ILE A 224 14.26 11.73 14.24
N LEU A 225 13.66 12.60 13.42
CA LEU A 225 12.83 13.69 13.88
C LEU A 225 11.37 13.23 13.89
N ILE A 226 10.69 13.38 15.04
CA ILE A 226 9.26 13.15 15.13
C ILE A 226 8.56 14.43 14.71
N THR A 227 7.78 14.35 13.64
CA THR A 227 7.09 15.51 13.09
C THR A 227 5.70 15.68 13.68
N GLU A 228 5.13 16.86 13.50
CA GLU A 228 3.76 17.15 13.90
C GLU A 228 2.77 16.21 13.22
N GLY A 229 1.73 15.80 13.94
CA GLY A 229 0.61 15.05 13.38
C GLY A 229 -0.40 15.97 12.69
N ASP A 230 -1.59 15.46 12.46
CA ASP A 230 -2.68 16.21 11.84
C ASP A 230 -3.38 17.16 12.85
N ALA A 231 -4.41 17.89 12.37
CA ALA A 231 -5.18 18.83 13.18
C ALA A 231 -6.14 18.18 14.20
N SER A 232 -6.02 16.87 14.46
CA SER A 232 -6.80 16.17 15.49
C SER A 232 -6.39 16.52 16.91
N GLN A 233 -5.20 17.10 17.07
CA GLN A 233 -4.64 17.55 18.34
C GLN A 233 -4.18 19.00 18.23
N ASP A 234 -4.41 19.79 19.28
CA ASP A 234 -3.95 21.19 19.36
C ASP A 234 -2.44 21.29 19.62
N PHE A 235 -1.83 20.21 20.10
CA PHE A 235 -0.41 20.18 20.46
C PHE A 235 0.17 18.79 20.23
N TRP A 236 1.35 18.76 19.60
CA TRP A 236 2.15 17.57 19.37
C TRP A 236 3.51 17.73 20.07
N MET A 237 3.89 16.74 20.90
CA MET A 237 5.15 16.76 21.65
C MET A 237 6.37 16.53 20.75
N GLY A 238 6.23 15.70 19.71
CA GLY A 238 7.35 15.24 18.87
C GLY A 238 8.24 16.35 18.34
N PRO A 239 7.68 17.43 17.75
CA PRO A 239 8.48 18.53 17.22
C PRO A 239 9.37 19.26 18.26
N PHE A 240 9.09 19.08 19.55
CA PHE A 240 9.90 19.65 20.64
C PHE A 240 10.98 18.70 21.16
N LEU A 241 10.95 17.46 20.69
CA LEU A 241 12.06 16.54 20.89
C LEU A 241 13.10 16.84 19.80
N GLU A 242 14.36 16.85 20.18
CA GLU A 242 15.43 16.84 19.21
C GLU A 242 15.42 15.47 18.47
N GLU A 243 16.47 15.14 17.73
CA GLU A 243 16.60 13.82 17.16
C GLU A 243 16.51 12.76 18.26
N VAL A 244 15.63 11.79 18.06
CA VAL A 244 15.46 10.66 18.98
C VAL A 244 15.95 9.38 18.33
N SER A 245 16.76 8.63 19.07
CA SER A 245 17.20 7.32 18.63
C SER A 245 16.08 6.31 18.77
N ILE A 246 15.78 5.62 17.68
CA ILE A 246 14.84 4.51 17.68
C ILE A 246 15.52 3.21 17.29
N ASN A 247 15.01 2.11 17.83
CA ASN A 247 15.35 0.76 17.40
C ASN A 247 14.07 0.09 16.89
N LEU A 248 14.04 -0.20 15.60
CA LEU A 248 12.94 -0.87 14.92
C LEU A 248 13.35 -2.29 14.56
N THR A 249 12.56 -3.28 14.98
CA THR A 249 12.70 -4.68 14.55
C THR A 249 11.34 -5.21 14.14
N GLY A 250 11.31 -6.12 13.15
CA GLY A 250 10.04 -6.72 12.77
C GLY A 250 10.13 -7.68 11.62
N LYS A 251 8.96 -8.15 11.23
CA LYS A 251 8.72 -8.99 10.06
C LYS A 251 7.39 -8.65 9.43
N MET A 252 7.29 -8.82 8.11
CA MET A 252 6.08 -8.56 7.35
C MET A 252 5.92 -9.56 6.19
N ASP A 253 4.69 -9.81 5.84
CA ASP A 253 4.26 -10.44 4.59
C ASP A 253 3.27 -9.52 3.87
N ASP A 254 2.61 -9.97 2.80
CA ASP A 254 1.66 -9.14 2.05
C ASP A 254 0.40 -8.75 2.84
N LYS A 255 0.13 -9.39 3.98
CA LYS A 255 -1.11 -9.23 4.77
C LYS A 255 -0.88 -8.73 6.19
N ASN A 256 0.25 -9.09 6.78
CA ASN A 256 0.51 -8.88 8.19
C ASN A 256 1.85 -8.21 8.42
N LEU A 257 1.90 -7.34 9.42
CA LEU A 257 3.11 -6.73 9.94
C LEU A 257 3.17 -6.97 11.45
N PHE A 258 4.29 -7.47 11.91
CA PHE A 258 4.67 -7.42 13.33
C PHE A 258 5.92 -6.58 13.47
N CYS A 259 5.91 -5.58 14.34
CA CYS A 259 7.13 -4.85 14.65
C CYS A 259 7.15 -4.30 16.08
N THR A 260 8.36 -4.04 16.56
CA THR A 260 8.62 -3.33 17.80
C THR A 260 9.42 -2.07 17.49
N ILE A 261 9.01 -0.95 18.07
CA ILE A 261 9.70 0.34 17.96
C ILE A 261 10.09 0.75 19.38
N ALA A 262 11.38 0.72 19.70
CA ALA A 262 11.89 1.27 20.96
C ALA A 262 12.33 2.73 20.73
N ILE A 263 11.86 3.62 21.59
CA ILE A 263 12.19 5.06 21.60
C ILE A 263 12.93 5.31 22.90
N ASP A 264 14.26 5.23 22.83
CA ASP A 264 15.11 5.25 24.02
C ASP A 264 14.97 6.54 24.85
N ALA A 265 14.83 7.68 24.17
CA ALA A 265 14.68 8.99 24.83
C ALA A 265 13.42 9.13 25.70
N LEU A 266 12.40 8.29 25.46
CA LEU A 266 11.12 8.28 26.16
C LEU A 266 10.93 7.08 27.07
N ASP A 267 11.87 6.12 27.08
CA ASP A 267 11.74 4.79 27.69
C ASP A 267 10.44 4.07 27.27
N VAL A 268 10.11 4.21 25.97
CA VAL A 268 8.88 3.68 25.38
C VAL A 268 9.21 2.56 24.40
N ASN A 269 8.47 1.47 24.53
CA ASN A 269 8.40 0.39 23.56
C ASN A 269 7.00 0.30 22.97
N VAL A 270 6.91 0.34 21.67
CA VAL A 270 5.66 0.16 20.92
C VAL A 270 5.71 -1.19 20.25
N VAL A 271 4.68 -2.01 20.47
CA VAL A 271 4.52 -3.33 19.82
C VAL A 271 3.29 -3.27 18.93
N PHE A 272 3.46 -3.55 17.65
CA PHE A 272 2.40 -3.54 16.66
C PHE A 272 2.20 -4.95 16.08
N GLY A 273 0.93 -5.38 16.00
CA GLY A 273 0.52 -6.64 15.39
C GLY A 273 0.78 -7.87 16.23
N ASP A 274 0.46 -9.05 15.67
CA ASP A 274 0.71 -10.37 16.26
C ASP A 274 1.90 -11.04 15.58
N GLU A 275 2.93 -11.33 16.33
CA GLU A 275 4.11 -12.04 15.84
C GLU A 275 3.78 -13.37 15.16
N ASN A 276 2.74 -14.06 15.60
CA ASN A 276 2.34 -15.35 15.06
C ASN A 276 1.49 -15.25 13.80
N ALA A 277 0.97 -14.06 13.45
CA ALA A 277 0.21 -13.85 12.24
C ALA A 277 1.11 -13.75 10.99
N VAL A 278 2.34 -13.27 11.15
CA VAL A 278 3.33 -13.19 10.07
C VAL A 278 4.06 -14.51 9.94
N THR A 279 3.63 -15.34 9.02
CA THR A 279 4.18 -16.68 8.82
C THR A 279 4.56 -16.91 7.35
N SER A 280 5.64 -17.65 7.12
CA SER A 280 6.03 -18.15 5.80
C SER A 280 5.17 -19.33 5.32
N ILE A 281 4.19 -19.76 6.11
CA ILE A 281 3.30 -20.85 5.74
C ILE A 281 2.02 -20.23 5.17
N GLU A 282 1.99 -20.01 3.87
CA GLU A 282 0.71 -19.95 3.16
C GLU A 282 -0.09 -21.20 3.52
N ASN A 283 -1.37 -21.03 3.87
CA ASN A 283 -2.26 -22.15 4.13
C ASN A 283 -2.01 -23.24 3.09
N ILE A 284 -1.48 -24.36 3.54
CA ILE A 284 -1.41 -25.55 2.71
C ILE A 284 -2.86 -25.83 2.32
N ALA A 285 -3.23 -25.46 1.10
CA ALA A 285 -4.51 -25.81 0.54
C ALA A 285 -4.58 -27.34 0.65
N VAL A 286 -5.53 -27.84 1.43
CA VAL A 286 -5.75 -29.27 1.57
C VAL A 286 -6.30 -29.73 0.22
N GLU A 287 -5.41 -30.08 -0.70
CA GLU A 287 -5.77 -30.86 -1.85
C GLU A 287 -6.27 -32.23 -1.34
N ASN A 288 -7.52 -32.55 -1.68
CA ASN A 288 -8.16 -33.85 -1.46
C ASN A 288 -8.67 -34.17 -0.05
N GLY A 289 -9.64 -33.42 0.46
CA GLY A 289 -10.70 -33.95 1.35
C GLY A 289 -10.31 -34.72 2.62
N GLU A 290 -9.04 -34.95 2.89
CA GLU A 290 -8.56 -35.60 4.09
C GLU A 290 -8.20 -34.59 5.18
N ASN A 291 -8.78 -34.76 6.36
CA ASN A 291 -8.43 -33.94 7.52
C ASN A 291 -6.95 -34.15 7.90
N VAL A 292 -6.16 -33.09 7.84
CA VAL A 292 -4.79 -33.11 8.36
C VAL A 292 -4.82 -32.69 9.82
N ILE A 293 -4.41 -33.63 10.70
CA ILE A 293 -4.48 -33.45 12.15
C ILE A 293 -3.06 -33.47 12.71
N TYR A 294 -2.73 -32.48 13.53
CA TYR A 294 -1.49 -32.45 14.30
C TYR A 294 -1.80 -32.39 15.79
N ASP A 295 -0.98 -33.06 16.60
CA ASP A 295 -1.00 -32.86 18.05
C ASP A 295 -0.23 -31.57 18.43
N ILE A 296 -0.28 -31.19 19.70
CA ILE A 296 0.35 -29.96 20.20
C ILE A 296 1.88 -29.95 20.08
N THR A 297 2.49 -31.10 19.81
CA THR A 297 3.94 -31.22 19.58
C THR A 297 4.32 -31.10 18.11
N GLY A 298 3.33 -30.82 17.23
CA GLY A 298 3.52 -30.70 15.77
C GLY A 298 3.60 -32.04 15.03
N ARG A 299 3.32 -33.16 15.71
CA ARG A 299 3.33 -34.48 15.08
C ARG A 299 2.00 -34.74 14.38
N LYS A 300 2.04 -35.14 13.10
CA LYS A 300 0.85 -35.55 12.33
C LYS A 300 0.27 -36.83 12.91
N VAL A 301 -1.03 -36.80 13.24
CA VAL A 301 -1.79 -37.97 13.73
C VAL A 301 -2.88 -38.34 12.73
N LYS A 302 -3.19 -39.61 12.61
CA LYS A 302 -4.20 -40.12 11.65
C LYS A 302 -5.62 -39.86 12.13
N GLU A 303 -5.84 -39.94 13.44
CA GLU A 303 -7.13 -39.75 14.10
C GLU A 303 -6.93 -39.19 15.51
N ILE A 304 -7.95 -38.55 16.05
CA ILE A 304 -7.97 -38.05 17.42
C ILE A 304 -8.50 -39.15 18.33
N THR A 305 -7.62 -39.77 19.11
CA THR A 305 -7.95 -40.88 20.03
C THR A 305 -8.02 -40.48 21.48
N ASN A 306 -7.44 -39.35 21.87
CA ASN A 306 -7.36 -38.89 23.23
C ASN A 306 -7.89 -37.45 23.40
N ALA A 307 -8.35 -37.13 24.62
CA ALA A 307 -8.67 -35.75 24.96
C ALA A 307 -7.41 -34.88 24.88
N GLY A 308 -7.53 -33.68 24.34
CA GLY A 308 -6.40 -32.78 24.16
C GLY A 308 -6.64 -31.65 23.16
N ILE A 309 -5.58 -30.91 22.87
CA ILE A 309 -5.57 -29.85 21.87
C ILE A 309 -4.94 -30.40 20.58
N TYR A 310 -5.61 -30.20 19.49
CA TYR A 310 -5.17 -30.59 18.15
C TYR A 310 -5.27 -29.43 17.18
N ILE A 311 -4.47 -29.46 16.12
CA ILE A 311 -4.61 -28.58 14.97
C ILE A 311 -5.22 -29.42 13.85
N VAL A 312 -6.47 -29.11 13.46
CA VAL A 312 -7.20 -29.80 12.40
C VAL A 312 -7.40 -28.81 11.25
N ASN A 313 -6.81 -29.09 10.09
CA ASN A 313 -6.86 -28.21 8.93
C ASN A 313 -6.49 -26.77 9.27
N GLY A 314 -5.40 -26.57 10.04
CA GLY A 314 -4.92 -25.25 10.47
C GLY A 314 -5.73 -24.59 11.61
N LYS A 315 -6.79 -25.22 12.12
CA LYS A 315 -7.61 -24.66 13.21
C LYS A 315 -7.39 -25.42 14.51
N LYS A 316 -7.28 -24.69 15.61
CA LYS A 316 -7.16 -25.26 16.97
C LYS A 316 -8.49 -25.88 17.39
N VAL A 317 -8.47 -27.16 17.71
CA VAL A 317 -9.62 -27.94 18.18
C VAL A 317 -9.33 -28.49 19.58
N PHE A 318 -10.28 -28.33 20.49
CA PHE A 318 -10.20 -28.89 21.83
C PHE A 318 -11.13 -30.11 21.91
N VAL A 319 -10.57 -31.26 22.17
CA VAL A 319 -11.30 -32.53 22.33
C VAL A 319 -11.33 -32.90 23.81
N LYS A 320 -12.55 -33.14 24.35
CA LYS A 320 -12.78 -33.52 25.74
C LYS A 320 -12.78 -35.01 25.89
#